data_078108af24b553fae1eaca4444a937ef
#
_entry.id   078108af24b553fae1eaca4444a937ef
#
_cell.length_a   1.000
_cell.length_b   1.000
_cell.length_c   1.000
_cell.angle_alpha   90.00
_cell.angle_beta   90.00
_cell.angle_gamma   90.00
#
_symmetry.space_group_name_H-M   'P 1'
#
loop_
_entity.id
_entity.type
_entity.pdbx_description
1 polymer ?
#
loop_
_entity_poly.entity_id
_entity_poly.type
_entity_poly.pdbx_seq_one_letter_code
_entity_poly.pdbx_strand_id
1 'polypeptide(L)'
;EWYIDDEPQKVIKAITSLPEEEKTDLLMGELAMAYNNTEQYEKALEILEERMDRNRENYEWHYRLGFALYYCAEQEEDVKKAETLSRRAEEEFRCALALKPSPAFKAECKEFLAWIKEDFSSYEKGIKPAKRE
;
A
#
# COMPACT_ATOMS: atom_id res chain seq x y z
N GLU A 1 9.67 -15.32 -19.09
CA GLU A 1 9.22 -14.96 -17.80
C GLU A 1 7.81 -14.40 -17.83
N TRP A 2 6.99 -14.91 -16.94
CA TRP A 2 5.66 -14.36 -16.86
C TRP A 2 5.68 -13.11 -16.01
N TYR A 3 4.71 -12.31 -16.18
CA TYR A 3 4.65 -11.08 -15.48
C TYR A 3 3.47 -10.99 -14.62
N ILE A 4 3.69 -10.40 -13.50
CA ILE A 4 2.66 -10.16 -12.55
C ILE A 4 1.54 -9.33 -13.14
N ASP A 5 1.88 -8.40 -14.01
CA ASP A 5 0.88 -7.57 -14.64
C ASP A 5 -0.18 -8.35 -15.34
N ASP A 6 0.24 -9.45 -15.97
CA ASP A 6 -0.70 -10.24 -16.74
C ASP A 6 -1.43 -11.21 -15.86
N GLU A 7 -0.96 -11.42 -14.64
CA GLU A 7 -1.42 -12.52 -13.83
C GLU A 7 -1.96 -12.18 -12.45
N PRO A 8 -2.25 -10.91 -12.11
CA PRO A 8 -2.70 -10.66 -10.73
C PRO A 8 -4.00 -11.36 -10.40
N GLN A 9 -4.90 -11.52 -11.38
CA GLN A 9 -6.15 -12.23 -11.12
C GLN A 9 -5.90 -13.69 -10.82
N LYS A 10 -4.92 -14.31 -11.48
CA LYS A 10 -4.57 -15.69 -11.21
C LYS A 10 -3.95 -15.84 -9.83
N VAL A 11 -3.12 -14.89 -9.43
CA VAL A 11 -2.53 -14.90 -8.10
C VAL A 11 -3.62 -14.82 -7.05
N ILE A 12 -4.56 -13.91 -7.24
CA ILE A 12 -5.67 -13.76 -6.30
C ILE A 12 -6.44 -15.06 -6.17
N LYS A 13 -6.81 -15.65 -7.30
CA LYS A 13 -7.58 -16.88 -7.28
C LYS A 13 -6.82 -18.01 -6.60
N ALA A 14 -5.54 -18.16 -6.92
CA ALA A 14 -4.74 -19.23 -6.38
C ALA A 14 -4.61 -19.13 -4.86
N ILE A 15 -4.31 -17.93 -4.35
CA ILE A 15 -4.06 -17.77 -2.93
C ILE A 15 -5.36 -17.81 -2.13
N THR A 16 -6.43 -17.18 -2.64
CA THR A 16 -7.68 -17.18 -1.90
C THR A 16 -8.30 -18.57 -1.83
N SER A 17 -7.90 -19.47 -2.74
CA SER A 17 -8.41 -20.83 -2.74
C SER A 17 -7.69 -21.77 -1.77
N LEU A 18 -6.58 -21.30 -1.17
CA LEU A 18 -5.83 -22.15 -0.24
C LEU A 18 -6.55 -22.28 1.09
N PRO A 19 -6.32 -23.40 1.80
CA PRO A 19 -6.78 -23.50 3.18
C PRO A 19 -6.09 -22.43 4.04
N GLU A 20 -6.76 -22.03 5.11
CA GLU A 20 -6.21 -20.96 5.97
C GLU A 20 -4.82 -21.30 6.49
N GLU A 21 -4.61 -22.58 6.85
CA GLU A 21 -3.32 -22.96 7.42
C GLU A 21 -2.17 -22.87 6.41
N GLU A 22 -2.48 -22.76 5.13
CA GLU A 22 -1.45 -22.62 4.11
C GLU A 22 -1.23 -21.19 3.68
N LYS A 23 -2.01 -20.25 4.21
CA LYS A 23 -1.88 -18.83 3.84
C LYS A 23 -0.80 -18.19 4.70
N THR A 24 0.46 -18.38 4.29
CA THR A 24 1.60 -17.80 4.99
C THR A 24 1.65 -16.30 4.80
N ASP A 25 2.43 -15.61 5.63
CA ASP A 25 2.60 -14.18 5.47
C ASP A 25 3.21 -13.83 4.12
N LEU A 26 4.14 -14.66 3.64
CA LEU A 26 4.73 -14.42 2.33
C LEU A 26 3.65 -14.43 1.24
N LEU A 27 2.80 -15.44 1.25
CA LEU A 27 1.74 -15.55 0.26
C LEU A 27 0.71 -14.43 0.42
N MET A 28 0.39 -14.07 1.66
CA MET A 28 -0.59 -13.02 1.87
C MET A 28 -0.03 -11.66 1.45
N GLY A 29 1.29 -11.47 1.57
CA GLY A 29 1.92 -10.27 1.02
C GLY A 29 1.80 -10.20 -0.50
N GLU A 30 1.97 -11.36 -1.16
CA GLU A 30 1.80 -11.41 -2.61
C GLU A 30 0.34 -11.14 -3.00
N LEU A 31 -0.59 -11.65 -2.22
CA LEU A 31 -2.00 -11.40 -2.46
C LEU A 31 -2.32 -9.91 -2.32
N ALA A 32 -1.78 -9.27 -1.29
CA ALA A 32 -1.99 -7.84 -1.11
C ALA A 32 -1.42 -7.05 -2.28
N MET A 33 -0.26 -7.45 -2.79
CA MET A 33 0.29 -6.78 -3.96
C MET A 33 -0.61 -6.95 -5.18
N ALA A 34 -1.16 -8.14 -5.37
CA ALA A 34 -2.07 -8.37 -6.48
C ALA A 34 -3.34 -7.53 -6.35
N TYR A 35 -3.84 -7.39 -5.13
CA TYR A 35 -4.99 -6.50 -4.91
C TYR A 35 -4.63 -5.05 -5.20
N ASN A 36 -3.45 -4.61 -4.78
CA ASN A 36 -3.01 -3.24 -5.09
C ASN A 36 -2.89 -3.05 -6.60
N ASN A 37 -2.38 -4.04 -7.31
CA ASN A 37 -2.19 -3.93 -8.75
C ASN A 37 -3.50 -3.95 -9.53
N THR A 38 -4.57 -4.43 -8.92
CA THR A 38 -5.89 -4.43 -9.56
C THR A 38 -6.80 -3.39 -8.92
N GLU A 39 -6.22 -2.42 -8.22
CA GLU A 39 -6.94 -1.29 -7.63
C GLU A 39 -7.97 -1.70 -6.59
N GLN A 40 -7.73 -2.83 -5.94
CA GLN A 40 -8.57 -3.28 -4.83
C GLN A 40 -7.85 -2.94 -3.53
N TYR A 41 -7.65 -1.65 -3.32
CA TYR A 41 -6.78 -1.16 -2.25
C TYR A 41 -7.28 -1.50 -0.86
N GLU A 42 -8.60 -1.50 -0.67
CA GLU A 42 -9.14 -1.80 0.65
C GLU A 42 -8.90 -3.24 1.05
N LYS A 43 -8.96 -4.15 0.07
CA LYS A 43 -8.67 -5.55 0.37
C LYS A 43 -7.20 -5.74 0.72
N ALA A 44 -6.31 -5.03 0.02
CA ALA A 44 -4.90 -5.07 0.36
C ALA A 44 -4.67 -4.52 1.75
N LEU A 45 -5.31 -3.40 2.07
CA LEU A 45 -5.17 -2.76 3.36
C LEU A 45 -5.55 -3.69 4.49
N GLU A 46 -6.67 -4.39 4.33
CA GLU A 46 -7.14 -5.30 5.37
C GLU A 46 -6.13 -6.40 5.68
N ILE A 47 -5.58 -7.01 4.62
CA ILE A 47 -4.59 -8.07 4.80
C ILE A 47 -3.34 -7.53 5.49
N LEU A 48 -2.86 -6.39 5.04
CA LEU A 48 -1.60 -5.85 5.53
C LEU A 48 -1.70 -5.38 6.97
N GLU A 49 -2.83 -4.82 7.34
CA GLU A 49 -3.03 -4.40 8.73
C GLU A 49 -3.18 -5.58 9.66
N GLU A 50 -3.91 -6.59 9.22
CA GLU A 50 -4.15 -7.76 10.06
C GLU A 50 -2.86 -8.47 10.43
N ARG A 51 -1.90 -8.47 9.53
CA ARG A 51 -0.66 -9.22 9.74
C ARG A 51 0.55 -8.33 10.04
N MET A 52 0.31 -7.06 10.31
CA MET A 52 1.42 -6.13 10.55
C MET A 52 2.30 -6.55 11.71
N ASP A 53 1.71 -7.07 12.78
CA ASP A 53 2.50 -7.38 13.99
C ASP A 53 3.66 -8.32 13.70
N ARG A 54 3.50 -9.24 12.76
CA ARG A 54 4.54 -10.20 12.44
C ARG A 54 5.50 -9.70 11.36
N ASN A 55 5.20 -8.54 10.79
CA ASN A 55 5.96 -8.06 9.61
C ASN A 55 6.55 -6.67 9.80
N ARG A 56 6.73 -6.25 11.05
CA ARG A 56 7.22 -4.90 11.35
C ARG A 56 8.63 -4.64 10.84
N GLU A 57 9.42 -5.70 10.64
CA GLU A 57 10.79 -5.55 10.17
C GLU A 57 10.91 -5.77 8.66
N ASN A 58 9.79 -5.90 7.98
CA ASN A 58 9.77 -6.19 6.55
C ASN A 58 9.41 -4.91 5.78
N TYR A 59 10.40 -4.34 5.07
CA TYR A 59 10.15 -3.07 4.40
C TYR A 59 9.12 -3.21 3.27
N GLU A 60 9.03 -4.36 2.64
CA GLU A 60 8.02 -4.55 1.60
C GLU A 60 6.62 -4.49 2.16
N TRP A 61 6.44 -4.98 3.38
CA TRP A 61 5.14 -4.92 4.03
C TRP A 61 4.73 -3.48 4.28
N HIS A 62 5.65 -2.68 4.81
CA HIS A 62 5.38 -1.26 5.04
C HIS A 62 5.12 -0.53 3.73
N TYR A 63 5.90 -0.82 2.69
CA TYR A 63 5.70 -0.19 1.40
C TYR A 63 4.32 -0.52 0.84
N ARG A 64 3.93 -1.79 0.87
CA ARG A 64 2.64 -2.21 0.34
C ARG A 64 1.49 -1.57 1.12
N LEU A 65 1.64 -1.46 2.43
CA LEU A 65 0.63 -0.81 3.26
C LEU A 65 0.55 0.68 2.95
N GLY A 66 1.70 1.35 2.83
CA GLY A 66 1.70 2.76 2.44
C GLY A 66 1.04 2.96 1.09
N PHE A 67 1.32 2.07 0.14
CA PHE A 67 0.72 2.13 -1.19
C PHE A 67 -0.81 2.05 -1.10
N ALA A 68 -1.32 1.06 -0.37
CA ALA A 68 -2.77 0.89 -0.23
C ALA A 68 -3.39 2.11 0.46
N LEU A 69 -2.75 2.61 1.52
CA LEU A 69 -3.26 3.76 2.24
C LEU A 69 -3.30 5.01 1.36
N TYR A 70 -2.25 5.21 0.56
CA TYR A 70 -2.19 6.37 -0.31
C TYR A 70 -3.36 6.39 -1.29
N TYR A 71 -3.62 5.25 -1.93
CA TYR A 71 -4.69 5.19 -2.91
C TYR A 71 -6.07 5.13 -2.28
N CYS A 72 -6.18 4.58 -1.07
CA CYS A 72 -7.42 4.70 -0.33
C CYS A 72 -7.72 6.16 0.00
N ALA A 73 -6.67 6.94 0.34
CA ALA A 73 -6.87 8.37 0.58
C ALA A 73 -7.35 9.07 -0.67
N GLU A 74 -6.79 8.69 -1.82
CA GLU A 74 -7.18 9.31 -3.08
C GLU A 74 -8.64 9.05 -3.40
N GLN A 75 -9.13 7.86 -3.06
CA GLN A 75 -10.52 7.48 -3.34
C GLN A 75 -11.51 7.98 -2.29
N GLU A 76 -11.02 8.36 -1.12
CA GLU A 76 -11.89 8.81 -0.04
C GLU A 76 -12.41 10.21 -0.30
N GLU A 77 -13.72 10.38 -0.25
CA GLU A 77 -14.31 11.68 -0.55
C GLU A 77 -14.32 12.63 0.64
N ASP A 78 -14.34 12.08 1.85
CA ASP A 78 -14.27 12.92 3.06
C ASP A 78 -12.86 13.44 3.22
N VAL A 79 -12.69 14.76 3.18
CA VAL A 79 -11.38 15.38 3.19
C VAL A 79 -10.58 15.02 4.44
N LYS A 80 -11.22 15.02 5.60
CA LYS A 80 -10.50 14.73 6.83
C LYS A 80 -10.10 13.27 6.92
N LYS A 81 -10.95 12.37 6.47
CA LYS A 81 -10.61 10.96 6.44
C LYS A 81 -9.48 10.70 5.44
N ALA A 82 -9.53 11.38 4.30
CA ALA A 82 -8.47 11.24 3.30
C ALA A 82 -7.14 11.73 3.87
N GLU A 83 -7.15 12.85 4.59
CA GLU A 83 -5.93 13.36 5.19
C GLU A 83 -5.35 12.38 6.18
N THR A 84 -6.20 11.78 7.01
CA THR A 84 -5.76 10.80 8.00
C THR A 84 -5.10 9.61 7.32
N LEU A 85 -5.72 9.10 6.24
CA LEU A 85 -5.14 7.99 5.50
C LEU A 85 -3.81 8.38 4.86
N SER A 86 -3.72 9.61 4.34
CA SER A 86 -2.50 10.08 3.72
C SER A 86 -1.36 10.18 4.73
N ARG A 87 -1.67 10.65 5.96
CA ARG A 87 -0.65 10.73 7.00
C ARG A 87 -0.19 9.35 7.45
N ARG A 88 -1.11 8.40 7.49
CA ARG A 88 -0.73 7.03 7.80
C ARG A 88 0.17 6.47 6.69
N ALA A 89 -0.14 6.78 5.44
CA ALA A 89 0.71 6.34 4.33
C ALA A 89 2.11 6.92 4.47
N GLU A 90 2.21 8.19 4.83
CA GLU A 90 3.50 8.82 5.04
C GLU A 90 4.32 8.07 6.07
N GLU A 91 3.70 7.71 7.17
CA GLU A 91 4.42 7.00 8.22
C GLU A 91 4.92 5.64 7.74
N GLU A 92 4.08 4.92 6.99
CA GLU A 92 4.49 3.61 6.50
C GLU A 92 5.65 3.70 5.52
N PHE A 93 5.63 4.68 4.63
CA PHE A 93 6.76 4.86 3.72
C PHE A 93 8.02 5.23 4.47
N ARG A 94 7.92 6.03 5.54
CA ARG A 94 9.09 6.35 6.35
C ARG A 94 9.62 5.12 7.07
N CYS A 95 8.72 4.26 7.55
CA CYS A 95 9.14 3.01 8.17
C CYS A 95 9.88 2.13 7.18
N ALA A 96 9.36 2.05 5.95
CA ALA A 96 10.03 1.26 4.93
C ALA A 96 11.43 1.78 4.66
N LEU A 97 11.58 3.11 4.57
CA LEU A 97 12.89 3.70 4.33
C LEU A 97 13.86 3.42 5.47
N ALA A 98 13.36 3.44 6.71
CA ALA A 98 14.21 3.18 7.88
C ALA A 98 14.77 1.77 7.89
N LEU A 99 14.11 0.84 7.20
CA LEU A 99 14.55 -0.55 7.12
C LEU A 99 15.51 -0.80 5.96
N LYS A 100 15.98 0.27 5.33
CA LYS A 100 17.02 0.22 4.29
C LYS A 100 16.63 -0.68 3.12
N PRO A 101 15.58 -0.29 2.40
CA PRO A 101 15.09 -1.11 1.29
C PRO A 101 16.05 -1.09 0.10
N SER A 102 15.76 -1.96 -0.87
CA SER A 102 16.52 -1.97 -2.11
C SER A 102 16.39 -0.60 -2.82
N PRO A 103 17.32 -0.29 -3.74
CA PRO A 103 17.25 1.02 -4.42
C PRO A 103 15.92 1.28 -5.11
N ALA A 104 15.30 0.26 -5.70
CA ALA A 104 14.04 0.44 -6.39
C ALA A 104 12.93 0.83 -5.42
N PHE A 105 12.80 0.13 -4.31
CA PHE A 105 11.80 0.46 -3.30
C PHE A 105 12.10 1.81 -2.65
N LYS A 106 13.38 2.09 -2.43
CA LYS A 106 13.77 3.37 -1.85
C LYS A 106 13.30 4.53 -2.74
N ALA A 107 13.50 4.40 -4.04
CA ALA A 107 13.10 5.44 -4.97
C ALA A 107 11.59 5.64 -4.95
N GLU A 108 10.84 4.54 -4.93
CA GLU A 108 9.38 4.65 -4.94
C GLU A 108 8.86 5.25 -3.64
N CYS A 109 9.44 4.87 -2.50
CA CYS A 109 9.03 5.46 -1.24
C CYS A 109 9.26 6.96 -1.24
N LYS A 110 10.40 7.40 -1.76
CA LYS A 110 10.70 8.84 -1.81
C LYS A 110 9.73 9.57 -2.73
N GLU A 111 9.36 8.95 -3.82
CA GLU A 111 8.41 9.58 -4.74
C GLU A 111 7.04 9.74 -4.07
N PHE A 112 6.56 8.70 -3.41
CA PHE A 112 5.29 8.81 -2.70
C PHE A 112 5.35 9.87 -1.60
N LEU A 113 6.45 9.93 -0.88
CA LEU A 113 6.58 10.92 0.17
C LEU A 113 6.57 12.34 -0.38
N ALA A 114 7.15 12.55 -1.56
CA ALA A 114 7.10 13.86 -2.20
C ALA A 114 5.68 14.22 -2.58
N TRP A 115 4.93 13.27 -3.13
CA TRP A 115 3.53 13.50 -3.50
C TRP A 115 2.70 13.84 -2.27
N ILE A 116 2.90 13.08 -1.19
CA ILE A 116 2.14 13.31 0.04
C ILE A 116 2.43 14.69 0.60
N LYS A 117 3.70 15.12 0.53
CA LYS A 117 4.06 16.44 0.99
C LYS A 117 3.34 17.53 0.20
N GLU A 118 3.25 17.34 -1.12
CA GLU A 118 2.49 18.29 -1.94
C GLU A 118 1.02 18.32 -1.56
N ASP A 119 0.47 17.15 -1.27
CA ASP A 119 -0.94 17.03 -0.95
C ASP A 119 -1.31 17.76 0.34
N PHE A 120 -0.36 17.89 1.27
CA PHE A 120 -0.67 18.52 2.54
C PHE A 120 -1.11 19.98 2.40
N SER A 121 -0.61 20.67 1.40
CA SER A 121 -1.05 22.05 1.19
C SER A 121 -2.54 22.11 0.84
N SER A 122 -3.02 21.15 0.08
CA SER A 122 -4.45 21.06 -0.23
C SER A 122 -5.26 20.70 1.01
N TYR A 123 -4.80 19.71 1.77
CA TYR A 123 -5.51 19.30 2.97
C TYR A 123 -5.60 20.43 3.99
N GLU A 124 -4.55 21.25 4.10
CA GLU A 124 -4.58 22.38 5.02
C GLU A 124 -5.66 23.37 4.65
N LYS A 125 -6.03 23.43 3.38
CA LYS A 125 -7.09 24.29 2.92
C LYS A 125 -8.45 23.61 2.92
N GLY A 126 -8.52 22.39 3.42
CA GLY A 126 -9.77 21.63 3.43
C GLY A 126 -10.18 21.12 2.06
N ILE A 127 -9.22 20.94 1.16
CA ILE A 127 -9.50 20.54 -0.22
C ILE A 127 -8.83 19.22 -0.51
N LYS A 128 -9.53 18.35 -1.25
CA LYS A 128 -8.92 17.10 -1.71
C LYS A 128 -7.89 17.40 -2.79
N PRO A 129 -6.69 16.79 -2.69
CA PRO A 129 -5.71 16.93 -3.77
C PRO A 129 -6.24 16.31 -5.05
N ALA A 130 -5.77 16.81 -6.18
CA ALA A 130 -6.10 16.22 -7.47
C ALA A 130 -5.43 14.85 -7.59
N LYS A 131 -6.12 13.94 -8.28
CA LYS A 131 -5.56 12.61 -8.51
C LYS A 131 -4.38 12.70 -9.46
N ARG A 132 -3.38 11.88 -9.21
CA ARG A 132 -2.23 11.78 -10.11
C ARG A 132 -2.45 10.63 -11.07
N GLU A 133 -2.07 10.87 -12.30
CA GLU A 133 -2.26 9.89 -13.36
C GLU A 133 -1.04 9.02 -13.54
#